data_651cba42232609940fe2875a84e09344
#
_entry.id   651cba42232609940fe2875a84e09344
#
_cell.length_a   1.000
_cell.length_b   1.000
_cell.length_c   1.000
_cell.angle_alpha   90.00
_cell.angle_beta   90.00
_cell.angle_gamma   90.00
#
_symmetry.space_group_name_H-M   'P 1'
#
loop_
_entity.id
_entity.type
_entity.pdbx_description
1 polymer ?
#
loop_
_entity_poly.entity_id
_entity_poly.type
_entity_poly.pdbx_seq_one_letter_code
_entity_poly.pdbx_strand_id
1 'polypeptide(L)'
;MYRTNTCGELRLNHVGQKVTLAGWVQRSRKMGGMTFVDLRDRYGITQLVFNQETDADLCDKANKLGREYVIQVTGTVTERSSKNANLPTGEIEIIAENLVVLHTAETPPFTIEDESDGGDDIRMQYRYLDLRRSVVRRNLELRHKMAFEVRRYLNELNFLEVETPVLIKSTPEGARDFVVPSRMNPGEFYALPQSPQTLKQLLMVSGFDRYFQIVKCFRDEDLRADRQPEFTQIDCEMSFVEQEDVLNIFEGMIKHLFKKIRGIEFNEPFLRMTWADAMKYYGSDKPDMRFGMKFVEMKDLTEGHNFVVFDSAEYVGGICAEGCATYTRKQLDELTEFVKRPQIGAKGLVYVRFDENGTPKSSVDKFYSADDLKKWGERFGAKPGDLLLILAGPAMKTRKALCELRLEMGSRLGLRDKDTFAPLWVIDFPLFEWDEETQRFYAMHHPFTSPKAEDIPLLDSDTGAVRANAYDMVINGVELGGGSIRIHDSELQDHMFRLLGFTEEQALDQFGFLINAFKYGAPPHGGLAFGLDRLVSMFAGLDSIRDCIAFPKNNSGRDVMLNAPSVLAESQLEELCIKVNPKN
;
A
#
# COMPACT_ATOMS: atom_id res chain seq x y z
N MET A 1 -40.28 -6.41 -8.58
CA MET A 1 -38.81 -6.57 -8.67
C MET A 1 -38.42 -6.59 -10.14
N TYR A 2 -37.38 -5.90 -10.58
CA TYR A 2 -37.01 -5.82 -12.01
C TYR A 2 -36.33 -7.08 -12.54
N ARG A 3 -35.93 -8.01 -11.69
CA ARG A 3 -35.27 -9.26 -12.11
C ARG A 3 -35.58 -10.40 -11.13
N THR A 4 -35.66 -11.63 -11.65
CA THR A 4 -35.77 -12.86 -10.85
C THR A 4 -34.38 -13.42 -10.53
N ASN A 5 -33.43 -13.25 -11.47
CA ASN A 5 -32.07 -13.81 -11.40
C ASN A 5 -31.04 -12.76 -11.78
N THR A 6 -29.79 -12.98 -11.40
CA THR A 6 -28.64 -12.18 -11.85
C THR A 6 -28.05 -12.73 -13.15
N CYS A 7 -27.28 -11.87 -13.86
CA CYS A 7 -26.62 -12.29 -15.10
C CYS A 7 -25.44 -13.26 -14.89
N GLY A 8 -25.10 -13.58 -13.65
CA GLY A 8 -23.97 -14.45 -13.33
C GLY A 8 -24.32 -15.81 -12.72
N GLU A 9 -25.59 -16.02 -12.32
CA GLU A 9 -25.94 -17.21 -11.50
C GLU A 9 -26.51 -18.40 -12.30
N LEU A 10 -27.00 -18.16 -13.52
CA LEU A 10 -27.68 -19.21 -14.29
C LEU A 10 -26.71 -20.28 -14.80
N ARG A 11 -27.13 -21.54 -14.76
CA ARG A 11 -26.39 -22.73 -15.19
C ARG A 11 -27.33 -23.71 -15.87
N LEU A 12 -26.83 -24.86 -16.36
CA LEU A 12 -27.58 -25.91 -17.01
C LEU A 12 -28.79 -26.43 -16.22
N ASN A 13 -28.72 -26.43 -14.89
CA ASN A 13 -29.84 -26.85 -14.04
C ASN A 13 -31.04 -25.87 -14.04
N HIS A 14 -30.89 -24.70 -14.66
CA HIS A 14 -31.98 -23.73 -14.86
C HIS A 14 -32.63 -23.83 -16.23
N VAL A 15 -32.18 -24.75 -17.12
CA VAL A 15 -32.76 -24.94 -18.46
C VAL A 15 -34.25 -25.25 -18.33
N GLY A 16 -35.04 -24.59 -19.16
CA GLY A 16 -36.52 -24.67 -19.17
C GLY A 16 -37.21 -23.69 -18.22
N GLN A 17 -36.48 -23.01 -17.34
CA GLN A 17 -37.04 -22.01 -16.44
C GLN A 17 -37.26 -20.67 -17.16
N LYS A 18 -38.37 -20.03 -16.87
CA LYS A 18 -38.66 -18.66 -17.32
C LYS A 18 -38.06 -17.68 -16.29
N VAL A 19 -37.19 -16.80 -16.76
CA VAL A 19 -36.46 -15.84 -15.94
C VAL A 19 -36.59 -14.41 -16.47
N THR A 20 -36.42 -13.45 -15.59
CA THR A 20 -36.29 -12.03 -15.93
C THR A 20 -34.93 -11.53 -15.49
N LEU A 21 -34.14 -11.03 -16.43
CA LEU A 21 -32.84 -10.40 -16.19
C LEU A 21 -32.92 -8.88 -16.41
N ALA A 22 -32.09 -8.12 -15.70
CA ALA A 22 -31.91 -6.69 -15.94
C ALA A 22 -30.44 -6.33 -15.78
N GLY A 23 -29.93 -5.50 -16.66
CA GLY A 23 -28.52 -5.11 -16.68
C GLY A 23 -28.19 -4.17 -17.84
N TRP A 24 -26.91 -4.07 -18.12
CA TRP A 24 -26.35 -3.24 -19.19
C TRP A 24 -25.99 -4.08 -20.41
N VAL A 25 -26.32 -3.58 -21.60
CA VAL A 25 -25.92 -4.19 -22.89
C VAL A 25 -24.41 -3.99 -23.07
N GLN A 26 -23.64 -5.06 -22.93
CA GLN A 26 -22.19 -4.98 -23.17
C GLN A 26 -21.89 -5.04 -24.68
N ARG A 27 -22.52 -5.95 -25.39
CA ARG A 27 -22.32 -6.15 -26.82
C ARG A 27 -23.61 -6.64 -27.46
N SER A 28 -23.88 -6.18 -28.70
CA SER A 28 -24.94 -6.69 -29.57
C SER A 28 -24.36 -7.13 -30.91
N ARG A 29 -24.78 -8.29 -31.44
CA ARG A 29 -24.26 -8.90 -32.67
C ARG A 29 -25.42 -9.46 -33.50
N LYS A 30 -25.46 -9.10 -34.77
CA LYS A 30 -26.44 -9.65 -35.73
C LYS A 30 -25.80 -10.79 -36.51
N MET A 31 -26.45 -11.94 -36.57
CA MET A 31 -25.97 -13.11 -37.30
C MET A 31 -27.16 -13.91 -37.83
N GLY A 32 -27.35 -13.89 -39.16
CA GLY A 32 -28.28 -14.81 -39.86
C GLY A 32 -29.73 -14.81 -39.36
N GLY A 33 -30.37 -13.64 -39.22
CA GLY A 33 -31.75 -13.55 -38.72
C GLY A 33 -31.89 -13.61 -37.19
N MET A 34 -30.78 -13.71 -36.45
CA MET A 34 -30.75 -13.66 -35.00
C MET A 34 -29.94 -12.46 -34.51
N THR A 35 -30.33 -11.92 -33.34
CA THR A 35 -29.55 -10.92 -32.60
C THR A 35 -29.15 -11.49 -31.27
N PHE A 36 -27.85 -11.51 -31.03
CA PHE A 36 -27.25 -11.94 -29.77
C PHE A 36 -26.85 -10.71 -28.97
N VAL A 37 -27.29 -10.65 -27.72
CA VAL A 37 -26.97 -9.55 -26.79
C VAL A 37 -26.29 -10.12 -25.55
N ASP A 38 -25.10 -9.66 -25.26
CA ASP A 38 -24.42 -9.96 -24.00
C ASP A 38 -24.90 -8.94 -22.93
N LEU A 39 -25.74 -9.40 -22.02
CA LEU A 39 -26.27 -8.62 -20.89
C LEU A 39 -25.38 -8.78 -19.66
N ARG A 40 -24.91 -7.68 -19.11
CA ARG A 40 -24.00 -7.65 -17.98
C ARG A 40 -24.66 -7.00 -16.76
N ASP A 41 -24.44 -7.60 -15.61
CA ASP A 41 -24.64 -6.96 -14.30
C ASP A 41 -23.38 -7.08 -13.42
N ARG A 42 -23.48 -6.79 -12.12
CA ARG A 42 -22.37 -6.96 -11.17
C ARG A 42 -21.87 -8.41 -11.10
N TYR A 43 -22.73 -9.38 -11.30
CA TYR A 43 -22.47 -10.80 -11.01
C TYR A 43 -21.93 -11.56 -12.22
N GLY A 44 -22.14 -11.05 -13.44
CA GLY A 44 -21.63 -11.69 -14.62
C GLY A 44 -22.28 -11.21 -15.92
N ILE A 45 -22.19 -12.05 -16.93
CA ILE A 45 -22.69 -11.80 -18.29
C ILE A 45 -23.52 -13.01 -18.70
N THR A 46 -24.73 -12.76 -19.25
CA THR A 46 -25.56 -13.79 -19.85
C THR A 46 -25.91 -13.41 -21.29
N GLN A 47 -25.79 -14.35 -22.21
CA GLN A 47 -26.22 -14.15 -23.60
C GLN A 47 -27.73 -14.25 -23.73
N LEU A 48 -28.31 -13.26 -24.39
CA LEU A 48 -29.71 -13.23 -24.82
C LEU A 48 -29.78 -13.50 -26.34
N VAL A 49 -30.81 -14.22 -26.77
CA VAL A 49 -31.06 -14.53 -28.18
C VAL A 49 -32.42 -14.01 -28.58
N PHE A 50 -32.44 -13.21 -29.63
CA PHE A 50 -33.64 -12.71 -30.29
C PHE A 50 -33.67 -13.29 -31.68
N ASN A 51 -34.75 -14.00 -32.03
CA ASN A 51 -34.87 -14.67 -33.32
C ASN A 51 -35.97 -14.00 -34.15
N GLN A 52 -35.61 -13.56 -35.37
CA GLN A 52 -36.51 -12.89 -36.29
C GLN A 52 -37.64 -13.81 -36.78
N GLU A 53 -37.39 -15.11 -36.89
CA GLU A 53 -38.40 -16.08 -37.32
C GLU A 53 -39.48 -16.31 -36.24
N THR A 54 -39.11 -16.16 -34.97
CA THR A 54 -40.04 -16.36 -33.85
C THR A 54 -40.80 -15.07 -33.51
N ASP A 55 -40.12 -13.93 -33.47
CA ASP A 55 -40.70 -12.61 -33.18
C ASP A 55 -39.86 -11.51 -33.86
N ALA A 56 -40.32 -11.07 -35.03
CA ALA A 56 -39.66 -10.08 -35.87
C ALA A 56 -39.61 -8.70 -35.17
N ASP A 57 -40.70 -8.29 -34.49
CA ASP A 57 -40.79 -7.00 -33.83
C ASP A 57 -39.84 -6.93 -32.61
N LEU A 58 -39.75 -8.01 -31.87
CA LEU A 58 -38.82 -8.13 -30.72
C LEU A 58 -37.38 -8.12 -31.19
N CYS A 59 -37.07 -8.83 -32.28
CA CYS A 59 -35.75 -8.84 -32.88
C CYS A 59 -35.35 -7.45 -33.41
N ASP A 60 -36.28 -6.73 -34.05
CA ASP A 60 -36.05 -5.36 -34.52
C ASP A 60 -35.82 -4.36 -33.38
N LYS A 61 -36.50 -4.54 -32.24
CA LYS A 61 -36.17 -3.77 -31.01
C LYS A 61 -34.76 -4.08 -30.51
N ALA A 62 -34.38 -5.36 -30.48
CA ALA A 62 -33.05 -5.78 -30.05
C ALA A 62 -31.93 -5.25 -30.98
N ASN A 63 -32.22 -5.14 -32.28
CA ASN A 63 -31.32 -4.57 -33.27
C ASN A 63 -30.98 -3.10 -33.08
N LYS A 64 -31.80 -2.36 -32.32
CA LYS A 64 -31.61 -0.92 -32.01
C LYS A 64 -30.89 -0.69 -30.69
N LEU A 65 -30.53 -1.76 -29.97
CA LEU A 65 -29.82 -1.65 -28.68
C LEU A 65 -28.40 -1.15 -28.90
N GLY A 66 -28.07 -0.06 -28.22
CA GLY A 66 -26.71 0.47 -28.10
C GLY A 66 -25.94 -0.13 -26.91
N ARG A 67 -24.62 0.03 -26.93
CA ARG A 67 -23.79 -0.32 -25.79
C ARG A 67 -24.24 0.47 -24.55
N GLU A 68 -24.17 -0.18 -23.40
CA GLU A 68 -24.50 0.36 -22.08
C GLU A 68 -25.99 0.78 -21.92
N TYR A 69 -26.87 0.47 -22.87
CA TYR A 69 -28.30 0.59 -22.63
C TYR A 69 -28.71 -0.28 -21.44
N VAL A 70 -29.56 0.22 -20.58
CA VAL A 70 -30.13 -0.54 -19.45
C VAL A 70 -31.41 -1.19 -19.93
N ILE A 71 -31.43 -2.51 -19.88
CA ILE A 71 -32.58 -3.29 -20.37
C ILE A 71 -33.07 -4.30 -19.34
N GLN A 72 -34.34 -4.65 -19.46
CA GLN A 72 -34.95 -5.80 -18.80
C GLN A 72 -35.42 -6.78 -19.88
N VAL A 73 -35.07 -8.05 -19.71
CA VAL A 73 -35.47 -9.11 -20.64
C VAL A 73 -36.09 -10.25 -19.86
N THR A 74 -37.27 -10.71 -20.32
CA THR A 74 -37.89 -11.95 -19.86
C THR A 74 -37.77 -13.00 -20.95
N GLY A 75 -37.39 -14.22 -20.57
CA GLY A 75 -37.25 -15.31 -21.54
C GLY A 75 -36.99 -16.65 -20.86
N THR A 76 -36.83 -17.67 -21.68
CA THR A 76 -36.61 -19.05 -21.22
C THR A 76 -35.11 -19.40 -21.32
N VAL A 77 -34.57 -20.00 -20.27
CA VAL A 77 -33.17 -20.50 -20.20
C VAL A 77 -33.06 -21.73 -21.10
N THR A 78 -32.10 -21.72 -22.02
CA THR A 78 -31.80 -22.86 -22.93
C THR A 78 -30.31 -23.17 -22.89
N GLU A 79 -29.97 -24.39 -23.27
CA GLU A 79 -28.58 -24.79 -23.48
C GLU A 79 -28.05 -24.18 -24.79
N ARG A 80 -26.84 -23.60 -24.76
CA ARG A 80 -26.20 -23.01 -25.93
C ARG A 80 -25.75 -24.12 -26.91
N SER A 81 -26.00 -23.91 -28.18
CA SER A 81 -25.44 -24.74 -29.25
C SER A 81 -23.92 -24.61 -29.37
N SER A 82 -23.38 -23.41 -29.11
CA SER A 82 -21.93 -23.13 -29.07
C SER A 82 -21.55 -22.63 -27.71
N LYS A 83 -20.99 -23.51 -26.87
CA LYS A 83 -20.59 -23.20 -25.48
C LYS A 83 -19.37 -22.28 -25.44
N ASN A 84 -19.34 -21.37 -24.45
CA ASN A 84 -18.24 -20.45 -24.22
C ASN A 84 -17.62 -20.75 -22.85
N ALA A 85 -16.48 -21.44 -22.84
CA ALA A 85 -15.77 -21.82 -21.62
C ALA A 85 -15.20 -20.63 -20.81
N ASN A 86 -15.11 -19.43 -21.41
CA ASN A 86 -14.60 -18.23 -20.74
C ASN A 86 -15.63 -17.52 -19.86
N LEU A 87 -16.90 -17.94 -19.93
CA LEU A 87 -17.97 -17.37 -19.10
C LEU A 87 -18.56 -18.44 -18.18
N PRO A 88 -18.77 -18.14 -16.89
CA PRO A 88 -19.45 -19.07 -15.97
C PRO A 88 -20.86 -19.48 -16.43
N THR A 89 -21.54 -18.60 -17.18
CA THR A 89 -22.87 -18.82 -17.80
C THR A 89 -22.77 -19.28 -19.25
N GLY A 90 -21.58 -19.59 -19.74
CA GLY A 90 -21.31 -19.84 -21.15
C GLY A 90 -21.89 -21.14 -21.73
N GLU A 91 -22.53 -21.98 -20.91
CA GLU A 91 -23.25 -23.18 -21.35
C GLU A 91 -24.73 -22.92 -21.62
N ILE A 92 -25.27 -21.76 -21.19
CA ILE A 92 -26.67 -21.39 -21.32
C ILE A 92 -26.84 -20.06 -22.06
N GLU A 93 -28.00 -19.86 -22.61
CA GLU A 93 -28.47 -18.59 -23.16
C GLU A 93 -29.96 -18.42 -22.85
N ILE A 94 -30.47 -17.21 -23.01
CA ILE A 94 -31.88 -16.89 -22.80
C ILE A 94 -32.53 -16.64 -24.14
N ILE A 95 -33.54 -17.43 -24.51
CA ILE A 95 -34.42 -17.13 -25.64
C ILE A 95 -35.38 -16.05 -25.14
N ALA A 96 -35.21 -14.84 -25.67
CA ALA A 96 -35.97 -13.67 -25.22
C ALA A 96 -37.42 -13.72 -25.74
N GLU A 97 -38.36 -13.43 -24.83
CA GLU A 97 -39.81 -13.36 -25.09
C GLU A 97 -40.36 -11.94 -24.90
N ASN A 98 -39.64 -11.12 -24.11
CA ASN A 98 -40.01 -9.71 -23.92
C ASN A 98 -38.74 -8.87 -23.65
N LEU A 99 -38.75 -7.63 -24.16
CA LEU A 99 -37.69 -6.65 -24.01
C LEU A 99 -38.25 -5.28 -23.63
N VAL A 100 -37.78 -4.74 -22.53
CA VAL A 100 -38.04 -3.37 -22.09
C VAL A 100 -36.73 -2.60 -22.02
N VAL A 101 -36.63 -1.50 -22.75
CA VAL A 101 -35.50 -0.55 -22.58
C VAL A 101 -35.84 0.35 -21.42
N LEU A 102 -35.10 0.19 -20.33
CA LEU A 102 -35.27 0.99 -19.11
C LEU A 102 -34.61 2.36 -19.23
N HIS A 103 -33.44 2.41 -19.90
CA HIS A 103 -32.73 3.63 -20.18
C HIS A 103 -31.81 3.47 -21.39
N THR A 104 -31.74 4.48 -22.24
CA THR A 104 -30.76 4.58 -23.32
C THR A 104 -29.44 5.14 -22.77
N ALA A 105 -28.35 4.94 -23.49
CA ALA A 105 -27.03 5.46 -23.11
C ALA A 105 -26.36 6.10 -24.34
N GLU A 106 -25.55 7.10 -24.10
CA GLU A 106 -24.59 7.61 -25.08
C GLU A 106 -23.45 6.60 -25.25
N THR A 107 -22.70 6.74 -26.34
CA THR A 107 -21.50 5.91 -26.56
C THR A 107 -20.47 6.22 -25.48
N PRO A 108 -20.03 5.22 -24.69
CA PRO A 108 -19.02 5.45 -23.67
C PRO A 108 -17.71 6.02 -24.25
N PRO A 109 -17.00 6.89 -23.52
CA PRO A 109 -15.75 7.49 -23.98
C PRO A 109 -14.58 6.49 -24.07
N PHE A 110 -14.75 5.29 -23.55
CA PHE A 110 -13.81 4.18 -23.64
C PHE A 110 -14.55 2.84 -23.56
N THR A 111 -13.89 1.76 -23.96
CA THR A 111 -14.45 0.40 -23.91
C THR A 111 -14.51 -0.10 -22.47
N ILE A 112 -15.72 -0.50 -22.01
CA ILE A 112 -15.96 -1.05 -20.67
C ILE A 112 -15.72 -2.57 -20.69
N GLU A 113 -14.46 -2.95 -20.85
CA GLU A 113 -13.96 -4.33 -20.86
C GLU A 113 -12.69 -4.40 -20.00
N ASP A 114 -12.21 -5.60 -19.65
CA ASP A 114 -11.02 -5.77 -18.79
C ASP A 114 -9.78 -5.15 -19.43
N GLU A 115 -9.61 -5.29 -20.74
CA GLU A 115 -8.67 -4.51 -21.55
C GLU A 115 -9.40 -3.28 -22.12
N SER A 116 -9.05 -2.10 -21.63
CA SER A 116 -9.69 -0.85 -22.03
C SER A 116 -8.73 0.00 -22.87
N ASP A 117 -9.27 0.68 -23.86
CA ASP A 117 -8.59 1.70 -24.68
C ASP A 117 -8.54 3.08 -24.00
N GLY A 118 -9.17 3.24 -22.83
CA GLY A 118 -9.17 4.47 -22.04
C GLY A 118 -7.87 4.66 -21.23
N GLY A 119 -7.20 5.80 -21.42
CA GLY A 119 -6.10 6.22 -20.56
C GLY A 119 -6.56 6.57 -19.13
N ASP A 120 -5.61 6.70 -18.20
CA ASP A 120 -5.92 6.94 -16.77
C ASP A 120 -6.79 8.18 -16.54
N ASP A 121 -6.51 9.29 -17.23
CA ASP A 121 -7.23 10.55 -17.04
C ASP A 121 -8.71 10.42 -17.40
N ILE A 122 -9.03 9.81 -18.54
CA ILE A 122 -10.42 9.64 -18.99
C ILE A 122 -11.16 8.63 -18.11
N ARG A 123 -10.49 7.56 -17.67
CA ARG A 123 -11.06 6.58 -16.73
C ARG A 123 -11.33 7.19 -15.35
N MET A 124 -10.50 8.11 -14.89
CA MET A 124 -10.75 8.85 -13.65
C MET A 124 -11.87 9.88 -13.79
N GLN A 125 -11.98 10.55 -14.93
CA GLN A 125 -13.08 11.48 -15.23
C GLN A 125 -14.44 10.77 -15.28
N TYR A 126 -14.48 9.59 -15.88
CA TYR A 126 -15.68 8.77 -15.99
C TYR A 126 -15.59 7.53 -15.07
N ARG A 127 -15.14 7.73 -13.84
CA ARG A 127 -14.85 6.65 -12.90
C ARG A 127 -16.04 5.71 -12.67
N TYR A 128 -17.25 6.21 -12.68
CA TYR A 128 -18.48 5.40 -12.60
C TYR A 128 -18.66 4.41 -13.77
N LEU A 129 -18.06 4.67 -14.94
CA LEU A 129 -17.99 3.71 -16.04
C LEU A 129 -16.84 2.72 -15.84
N ASP A 130 -15.67 3.19 -15.42
CA ASP A 130 -14.51 2.35 -15.13
C ASP A 130 -14.81 1.32 -14.02
N LEU A 131 -15.62 1.68 -13.03
CA LEU A 131 -16.11 0.79 -11.97
C LEU A 131 -17.00 -0.35 -12.48
N ARG A 132 -17.53 -0.28 -13.70
CA ARG A 132 -18.26 -1.39 -14.35
C ARG A 132 -17.34 -2.49 -14.85
N ARG A 133 -16.04 -2.23 -15.02
CA ARG A 133 -15.05 -3.21 -15.47
C ARG A 133 -14.80 -4.25 -14.37
N SER A 134 -14.70 -5.52 -14.76
CA SER A 134 -14.58 -6.60 -13.77
C SER A 134 -13.25 -6.58 -13.01
N VAL A 135 -12.17 -6.10 -13.63
CA VAL A 135 -10.85 -5.94 -12.96
C VAL A 135 -10.93 -4.95 -11.79
N VAL A 136 -11.57 -3.79 -11.96
CA VAL A 136 -11.71 -2.78 -10.90
C VAL A 136 -12.69 -3.25 -9.83
N ARG A 137 -13.82 -3.84 -10.26
CA ARG A 137 -14.83 -4.37 -9.33
C ARG A 137 -14.26 -5.45 -8.42
N ARG A 138 -13.48 -6.42 -8.96
CA ARG A 138 -12.85 -7.48 -8.16
C ARG A 138 -11.96 -6.94 -7.05
N ASN A 139 -11.25 -5.82 -7.29
CA ASN A 139 -10.44 -5.18 -6.27
C ASN A 139 -11.29 -4.62 -5.11
N LEU A 140 -12.45 -4.01 -5.43
CA LEU A 140 -13.38 -3.52 -4.40
C LEU A 140 -14.10 -4.65 -3.65
N GLU A 141 -14.41 -5.75 -4.34
CA GLU A 141 -14.95 -6.96 -3.71
C GLU A 141 -13.91 -7.61 -2.77
N LEU A 142 -12.64 -7.62 -3.17
CA LEU A 142 -11.54 -8.05 -2.31
C LEU A 142 -11.42 -7.15 -1.08
N ARG A 143 -11.44 -5.82 -1.27
CA ARG A 143 -11.45 -4.85 -0.17
C ARG A 143 -12.59 -5.11 0.82
N HIS A 144 -13.80 -5.34 0.32
CA HIS A 144 -14.95 -5.66 1.16
C HIS A 144 -14.72 -6.94 1.97
N LYS A 145 -14.27 -8.02 1.30
CA LYS A 145 -13.99 -9.31 1.98
C LYS A 145 -12.92 -9.16 3.05
N MET A 146 -11.83 -8.44 2.75
CA MET A 146 -10.74 -8.21 3.71
C MET A 146 -11.24 -7.44 4.93
N ALA A 147 -11.99 -6.35 4.74
CA ALA A 147 -12.55 -5.57 5.85
C ALA A 147 -13.50 -6.41 6.72
N PHE A 148 -14.29 -7.29 6.10
CA PHE A 148 -15.17 -8.21 6.82
C PHE A 148 -14.40 -9.24 7.64
N GLU A 149 -13.34 -9.86 7.06
CA GLU A 149 -12.50 -10.84 7.75
C GLU A 149 -11.69 -10.21 8.90
N VAL A 150 -11.23 -8.97 8.74
CA VAL A 150 -10.58 -8.20 9.82
C VAL A 150 -11.55 -8.01 11.00
N ARG A 151 -12.79 -7.54 10.74
CA ARG A 151 -13.81 -7.38 11.78
C ARG A 151 -14.11 -8.69 12.48
N ARG A 152 -14.22 -9.78 11.72
CA ARG A 152 -14.48 -11.11 12.29
C ARG A 152 -13.35 -11.54 13.23
N TYR A 153 -12.11 -11.47 12.77
CA TYR A 153 -10.93 -11.85 13.54
C TYR A 153 -10.80 -11.04 14.83
N LEU A 154 -10.91 -9.71 14.74
CA LEU A 154 -10.79 -8.83 15.90
C LEU A 154 -11.95 -9.01 16.90
N ASN A 155 -13.18 -9.20 16.41
CA ASN A 155 -14.34 -9.47 17.25
C ASN A 155 -14.19 -10.79 18.02
N GLU A 156 -13.65 -11.85 17.40
CA GLU A 156 -13.36 -13.14 18.06
C GLU A 156 -12.32 -13.00 19.19
N LEU A 157 -11.48 -11.95 19.14
CA LEU A 157 -10.50 -11.60 20.19
C LEU A 157 -11.00 -10.53 21.15
N ASN A 158 -12.31 -10.25 21.17
CA ASN A 158 -12.96 -9.26 22.03
C ASN A 158 -12.49 -7.80 21.82
N PHE A 159 -12.09 -7.44 20.61
CA PHE A 159 -11.92 -6.05 20.24
C PHE A 159 -13.27 -5.39 20.02
N LEU A 160 -13.43 -4.18 20.52
CA LEU A 160 -14.62 -3.35 20.32
C LEU A 160 -14.35 -2.33 19.19
N GLU A 161 -15.20 -2.32 18.17
CA GLU A 161 -15.16 -1.29 17.11
C GLU A 161 -15.79 -0.01 17.64
N VAL A 162 -15.00 1.06 17.78
CA VAL A 162 -15.46 2.35 18.30
C VAL A 162 -15.10 3.46 17.32
N GLU A 163 -16.10 4.22 16.89
CA GLU A 163 -15.91 5.38 16.03
C GLU A 163 -15.37 6.58 16.83
N THR A 164 -14.39 7.26 16.24
CA THR A 164 -13.82 8.49 16.76
C THR A 164 -14.21 9.70 15.90
N PRO A 165 -14.23 10.92 16.45
CA PRO A 165 -14.55 12.11 15.68
C PRO A 165 -13.62 12.34 14.48
N VAL A 166 -14.18 12.85 13.38
CA VAL A 166 -13.44 13.32 12.20
C VAL A 166 -13.09 14.82 12.31
N LEU A 167 -13.89 15.60 13.03
CA LEU A 167 -13.62 17.00 13.31
C LEU A 167 -12.91 17.11 14.66
N ILE A 168 -11.60 17.29 14.63
CA ILE A 168 -10.75 17.32 15.83
C ILE A 168 -9.94 18.62 15.90
N LYS A 169 -9.22 18.83 17.00
CA LYS A 169 -8.18 19.86 17.10
C LYS A 169 -6.97 19.44 16.28
N SER A 170 -6.29 20.40 15.61
CA SER A 170 -5.00 20.13 14.95
C SER A 170 -3.99 19.58 15.96
N THR A 171 -3.45 18.40 15.63
CA THR A 171 -2.39 17.74 16.40
C THR A 171 -1.30 17.32 15.43
N PRO A 172 -0.11 17.92 15.46
CA PRO A 172 0.94 17.61 14.50
C PRO A 172 1.46 16.17 14.70
N GLU A 173 1.25 15.33 13.68
CA GLU A 173 1.68 13.93 13.63
C GLU A 173 2.67 13.66 12.47
N GLY A 174 3.40 14.71 12.04
CA GLY A 174 4.42 14.60 10.98
C GLY A 174 3.97 15.08 9.59
N ALA A 175 2.70 14.95 9.23
CA ALA A 175 2.13 15.52 7.99
C ALA A 175 1.46 16.89 8.26
N ARG A 176 1.07 17.59 7.18
CA ARG A 176 0.20 18.76 7.30
C ARG A 176 -1.26 18.32 7.43
N ASP A 177 -2.04 19.07 8.21
CA ASP A 177 -3.46 18.82 8.39
C ASP A 177 -4.28 19.45 7.27
N PHE A 178 -5.35 18.76 6.87
CA PHE A 178 -6.49 19.42 6.23
C PHE A 178 -7.34 20.10 7.28
N VAL A 179 -7.70 21.37 7.07
CA VAL A 179 -8.47 22.16 8.03
C VAL A 179 -9.85 22.51 7.50
N VAL A 180 -10.81 22.54 8.41
CA VAL A 180 -12.22 22.86 8.13
C VAL A 180 -12.63 24.06 9.00
N PRO A 181 -13.06 25.20 8.41
CA PRO A 181 -13.47 26.36 9.20
C PRO A 181 -14.76 26.10 9.98
N SER A 182 -14.84 26.66 11.18
CA SER A 182 -16.04 26.59 12.03
C SER A 182 -16.91 27.82 11.82
N ARG A 183 -18.15 27.65 11.29
CA ARG A 183 -19.12 28.74 11.18
C ARG A 183 -19.60 29.25 12.55
N MET A 184 -19.71 28.33 13.52
CA MET A 184 -20.20 28.66 14.86
C MET A 184 -19.15 29.38 15.71
N ASN A 185 -17.87 29.26 15.37
CA ASN A 185 -16.75 29.88 16.08
C ASN A 185 -15.85 30.59 15.05
N PRO A 186 -16.20 31.82 14.65
CA PRO A 186 -15.45 32.55 13.62
C PRO A 186 -13.96 32.69 13.97
N GLY A 187 -13.09 32.36 13.01
CA GLY A 187 -11.64 32.37 13.20
C GLY A 187 -11.05 31.07 13.78
N GLU A 188 -11.88 30.10 14.16
CA GLU A 188 -11.44 28.78 14.62
C GLU A 188 -11.66 27.71 13.53
N PHE A 189 -10.81 26.68 13.56
CA PHE A 189 -10.79 25.59 12.58
C PHE A 189 -10.77 24.24 13.27
N TYR A 190 -11.51 23.30 12.71
CA TYR A 190 -11.27 21.87 12.94
C TYR A 190 -10.16 21.41 12.01
N ALA A 191 -9.45 20.35 12.42
CA ALA A 191 -8.58 19.56 11.56
C ALA A 191 -9.20 18.20 11.26
N LEU A 192 -8.88 17.63 10.09
CA LEU A 192 -9.19 16.25 9.77
C LEU A 192 -8.06 15.35 10.33
N PRO A 193 -8.37 14.21 10.97
CA PRO A 193 -7.38 13.40 11.68
C PRO A 193 -6.38 12.74 10.73
N GLN A 194 -5.11 12.85 11.04
CA GLN A 194 -4.05 12.09 10.36
C GLN A 194 -4.08 10.60 10.77
N SER A 195 -4.49 10.36 12.01
CA SER A 195 -4.83 9.08 12.61
C SER A 195 -5.67 9.32 13.87
N PRO A 196 -6.37 8.33 14.43
CA PRO A 196 -7.06 8.47 15.72
C PRO A 196 -6.13 8.29 16.95
N GLN A 197 -4.82 8.56 16.82
CA GLN A 197 -3.80 8.23 17.82
C GLN A 197 -4.12 8.69 19.23
N THR A 198 -4.45 9.96 19.42
CA THR A 198 -4.72 10.50 20.75
C THR A 198 -6.04 9.99 21.32
N LEU A 199 -7.03 9.78 20.46
CA LEU A 199 -8.37 9.31 20.85
C LEU A 199 -8.35 7.84 21.26
N LYS A 200 -7.61 6.98 20.55
CA LYS A 200 -7.49 5.57 20.97
C LYS A 200 -6.75 5.40 22.28
N GLN A 201 -5.77 6.26 22.60
CA GLN A 201 -5.13 6.28 23.91
C GLN A 201 -6.11 6.71 25.01
N LEU A 202 -6.99 7.68 24.74
CA LEU A 202 -8.07 8.04 25.66
C LEU A 202 -9.07 6.89 25.90
N LEU A 203 -9.34 6.06 24.88
CA LEU A 203 -10.17 4.86 25.05
C LEU A 203 -9.51 3.84 25.97
N MET A 204 -8.17 3.72 25.94
CA MET A 204 -7.42 2.87 26.89
C MET A 204 -7.55 3.41 28.32
N VAL A 205 -7.37 4.71 28.54
CA VAL A 205 -7.63 5.36 29.83
C VAL A 205 -9.08 5.17 30.28
N SER A 206 -10.02 5.11 29.35
CA SER A 206 -11.46 4.88 29.60
C SER A 206 -11.80 3.41 29.89
N GLY A 207 -10.84 2.50 29.87
CA GLY A 207 -11.04 1.09 30.22
C GLY A 207 -11.62 0.21 29.11
N PHE A 208 -11.47 0.60 27.86
CA PHE A 208 -11.97 -0.20 26.70
C PHE A 208 -11.13 -1.44 26.40
N ASP A 209 -9.97 -1.62 27.00
CA ASP A 209 -9.08 -2.77 26.90
C ASP A 209 -8.57 -3.08 25.49
N ARG A 210 -9.46 -3.33 24.53
CA ARG A 210 -9.16 -3.68 23.14
C ARG A 210 -10.07 -2.91 22.21
N TYR A 211 -9.48 -1.98 21.49
CA TYR A 211 -10.16 -1.11 20.52
C TYR A 211 -9.69 -1.40 19.11
N PHE A 212 -10.59 -1.30 18.14
CA PHE A 212 -10.24 -1.12 16.74
C PHE A 212 -11.23 -0.21 16.02
N GLN A 213 -10.80 0.29 14.86
CA GLN A 213 -11.65 1.03 13.93
C GLN A 213 -11.13 0.88 12.50
N ILE A 214 -12.01 0.68 11.52
CA ILE A 214 -11.66 0.85 10.11
C ILE A 214 -11.99 2.30 9.74
N VAL A 215 -10.98 3.17 9.75
CA VAL A 215 -11.13 4.62 9.80
C VAL A 215 -10.51 5.32 8.60
N LYS A 216 -11.15 6.40 8.14
CA LYS A 216 -10.55 7.36 7.20
C LYS A 216 -9.54 8.24 7.90
N CYS A 217 -8.36 8.36 7.30
CA CYS A 217 -7.28 9.24 7.71
C CYS A 217 -6.94 10.22 6.58
N PHE A 218 -6.44 11.39 6.95
CA PHE A 218 -6.21 12.50 6.03
C PHE A 218 -4.80 13.07 6.23
N ARG A 219 -4.01 13.17 5.16
CA ARG A 219 -2.65 13.73 5.22
C ARG A 219 -2.40 14.58 3.99
N ASP A 220 -2.05 15.84 4.19
CA ASP A 220 -1.65 16.74 3.11
C ASP A 220 -0.15 16.60 2.84
N GLU A 221 0.18 15.58 2.07
CA GLU A 221 1.54 15.20 1.69
C GLU A 221 1.67 15.07 0.16
N ASP A 222 2.92 15.00 -0.31
CA ASP A 222 3.20 14.70 -1.71
C ASP A 222 2.68 13.32 -2.10
N LEU A 223 1.93 13.27 -3.18
CA LEU A 223 1.27 12.05 -3.64
C LEU A 223 2.24 11.17 -4.41
N ARG A 224 2.09 9.86 -4.20
CA ARG A 224 2.82 8.78 -4.89
C ARG A 224 1.86 7.65 -5.25
N ALA A 225 2.36 6.63 -5.93
CA ALA A 225 1.55 5.45 -6.29
C ALA A 225 0.92 4.74 -5.08
N ASP A 226 1.58 4.80 -3.93
CA ASP A 226 1.18 4.20 -2.65
C ASP A 226 0.64 5.20 -1.61
N ARG A 227 0.36 6.47 -2.01
CA ARG A 227 -0.14 7.52 -1.14
C ARG A 227 -1.34 8.25 -1.74
N GLN A 228 -2.34 8.50 -0.91
CA GLN A 228 -3.52 9.31 -1.21
C GLN A 228 -3.73 10.32 -0.08
N PRO A 229 -4.30 11.52 -0.34
CA PRO A 229 -4.54 12.53 0.70
C PRO A 229 -5.61 12.07 1.70
N GLU A 230 -6.46 11.16 1.30
CA GLU A 230 -7.40 10.41 2.16
C GLU A 230 -7.24 8.92 1.91
N PHE A 231 -7.06 8.16 2.97
CA PHE A 231 -6.83 6.71 2.92
C PHE A 231 -7.53 6.02 4.10
N THR A 232 -7.50 4.70 4.14
CA THR A 232 -8.18 3.94 5.19
C THR A 232 -7.18 3.14 5.99
N GLN A 233 -7.27 3.23 7.32
CA GLN A 233 -6.51 2.40 8.24
C GLN A 233 -7.41 1.38 8.95
N ILE A 234 -6.84 0.22 9.28
CA ILE A 234 -7.30 -0.65 10.35
C ILE A 234 -6.49 -0.20 11.56
N ASP A 235 -7.08 0.59 12.43
CA ASP A 235 -6.42 1.15 13.59
C ASP A 235 -6.80 0.37 14.84
N CYS A 236 -5.82 0.01 15.68
CA CYS A 236 -6.02 -0.84 16.85
C CYS A 236 -5.19 -0.34 18.03
N GLU A 237 -5.74 -0.55 19.27
CA GLU A 237 -5.03 -0.29 20.52
C GLU A 237 -5.46 -1.28 21.59
N MET A 238 -4.53 -1.65 22.48
CA MET A 238 -4.77 -2.61 23.57
C MET A 238 -4.13 -2.14 24.86
N SER A 239 -4.78 -2.40 25.98
CA SER A 239 -4.27 -2.17 27.34
C SER A 239 -3.61 -3.42 27.89
N PHE A 240 -2.69 -3.22 28.87
CA PHE A 240 -2.00 -4.27 29.64
C PHE A 240 -1.22 -5.24 28.73
N VAL A 241 -0.50 -4.69 27.76
CA VAL A 241 0.25 -5.46 26.76
C VAL A 241 1.71 -4.98 26.66
N GLU A 242 2.56 -5.92 26.29
CA GLU A 242 3.93 -5.69 25.84
C GLU A 242 4.05 -5.85 24.32
N GLN A 243 5.23 -5.56 23.76
CA GLN A 243 5.46 -5.62 22.31
C GLN A 243 5.05 -6.97 21.70
N GLU A 244 5.49 -8.10 22.28
CA GLU A 244 5.21 -9.43 21.71
C GLU A 244 3.73 -9.78 21.75
N ASP A 245 2.95 -9.27 22.72
CA ASP A 245 1.50 -9.48 22.72
C ASP A 245 0.85 -8.84 21.48
N VAL A 246 1.26 -7.61 21.17
CA VAL A 246 0.79 -6.88 19.98
C VAL A 246 1.22 -7.62 18.71
N LEU A 247 2.50 -7.97 18.60
CA LEU A 247 3.03 -8.65 17.41
C LEU A 247 2.30 -9.97 17.16
N ASN A 248 2.08 -10.79 18.19
CA ASN A 248 1.44 -12.10 18.06
C ASN A 248 -0.03 -11.99 17.61
N ILE A 249 -0.80 -11.05 18.14
CA ILE A 249 -2.20 -10.83 17.75
C ILE A 249 -2.29 -10.40 16.29
N PHE A 250 -1.49 -9.46 15.86
CA PHE A 250 -1.58 -8.92 14.50
C PHE A 250 -0.86 -9.77 13.44
N GLU A 251 0.16 -10.53 13.84
CA GLU A 251 0.67 -11.63 13.02
C GLU A 251 -0.42 -12.66 12.74
N GLY A 252 -1.19 -13.01 13.78
CA GLY A 252 -2.36 -13.89 13.67
C GLY A 252 -3.41 -13.34 12.70
N MET A 253 -3.67 -12.03 12.74
CA MET A 253 -4.59 -11.36 11.79
C MET A 253 -4.10 -11.49 10.34
N ILE A 254 -2.82 -11.23 10.08
CA ILE A 254 -2.24 -11.35 8.74
C ILE A 254 -2.30 -12.79 8.25
N LYS A 255 -1.92 -13.76 9.09
CA LYS A 255 -2.03 -15.20 8.78
C LYS A 255 -3.47 -15.61 8.46
N HIS A 256 -4.44 -15.11 9.24
CA HIS A 256 -5.87 -15.32 9.00
C HIS A 256 -6.31 -14.79 7.63
N LEU A 257 -5.93 -13.56 7.30
CA LEU A 257 -6.26 -12.95 6.00
C LEU A 257 -5.67 -13.75 4.83
N PHE A 258 -4.39 -14.13 4.90
CA PHE A 258 -3.77 -14.94 3.85
C PHE A 258 -4.48 -16.29 3.68
N LYS A 259 -4.77 -16.97 4.77
CA LYS A 259 -5.50 -18.25 4.74
C LYS A 259 -6.91 -18.09 4.14
N LYS A 260 -7.68 -17.08 4.55
CA LYS A 260 -9.08 -16.89 4.13
C LYS A 260 -9.24 -16.33 2.73
N ILE A 261 -8.32 -15.49 2.29
CA ILE A 261 -8.42 -14.75 1.02
C ILE A 261 -7.60 -15.41 -0.09
N ARG A 262 -6.37 -15.87 0.22
CA ARG A 262 -5.42 -16.42 -0.75
C ARG A 262 -5.22 -17.93 -0.63
N GLY A 263 -5.73 -18.57 0.43
CA GLY A 263 -5.48 -19.99 0.70
C GLY A 263 -4.03 -20.31 1.09
N ILE A 264 -3.25 -19.30 1.52
CA ILE A 264 -1.84 -19.44 1.91
C ILE A 264 -1.77 -19.57 3.44
N GLU A 265 -1.04 -20.57 3.93
CA GLU A 265 -0.82 -20.78 5.35
C GLU A 265 0.66 -20.54 5.70
N PHE A 266 0.90 -19.78 6.76
CA PHE A 266 2.21 -19.59 7.37
C PHE A 266 2.27 -20.37 8.68
N ASN A 267 3.07 -21.43 8.72
CA ASN A 267 3.18 -22.29 9.90
C ASN A 267 4.17 -21.74 10.93
N GLU A 268 5.22 -21.08 10.47
CA GLU A 268 6.26 -20.50 11.33
C GLU A 268 5.91 -19.09 11.77
N PRO A 269 6.43 -18.62 12.93
CA PRO A 269 6.40 -17.22 13.30
C PRO A 269 7.09 -16.34 12.25
N PHE A 270 6.62 -15.11 12.07
CA PHE A 270 7.30 -14.18 11.18
C PHE A 270 8.64 -13.76 11.78
N LEU A 271 9.62 -13.56 10.91
CA LEU A 271 10.97 -13.12 11.32
C LEU A 271 10.88 -11.80 12.10
N ARG A 272 11.57 -11.69 13.24
CA ARG A 272 11.85 -10.43 13.94
C ARG A 272 13.25 -9.97 13.53
N MET A 273 13.31 -8.80 12.89
CA MET A 273 14.58 -8.20 12.45
C MET A 273 14.72 -6.82 13.12
N THR A 274 15.86 -6.54 13.73
CA THR A 274 16.09 -5.20 14.25
C THR A 274 16.25 -4.19 13.12
N TRP A 275 15.85 -2.94 13.34
CA TRP A 275 16.06 -1.86 12.38
C TRP A 275 17.56 -1.75 12.01
N ALA A 276 18.45 -1.91 12.99
CA ALA A 276 19.90 -1.88 12.76
C ALA A 276 20.35 -2.94 11.75
N ASP A 277 19.85 -4.17 11.88
CA ASP A 277 20.16 -5.27 10.94
C ASP A 277 19.52 -5.03 9.56
N ALA A 278 18.30 -4.53 9.53
CA ALA A 278 17.62 -4.17 8.29
C ALA A 278 18.41 -3.11 7.50
N MET A 279 18.88 -2.06 8.18
CA MET A 279 19.69 -1.01 7.58
C MET A 279 21.11 -1.50 7.21
N LYS A 280 21.71 -2.35 8.04
CA LYS A 280 23.05 -2.90 7.80
C LYS A 280 23.09 -3.83 6.59
N TYR A 281 22.15 -4.76 6.50
CA TYR A 281 22.19 -5.85 5.51
C TYR A 281 21.34 -5.58 4.26
N TYR A 282 20.41 -4.62 4.30
CA TYR A 282 19.47 -4.36 3.20
C TYR A 282 19.30 -2.88 2.86
N GLY A 283 19.80 -1.96 3.72
CA GLY A 283 19.75 -0.51 3.50
C GLY A 283 18.36 0.09 3.53
N SER A 284 17.40 -0.60 4.14
CA SER A 284 16.01 -0.20 4.23
C SER A 284 15.38 -0.74 5.52
N ASP A 285 14.51 0.05 6.13
CA ASP A 285 13.62 -0.35 7.23
C ASP A 285 12.50 -1.31 6.80
N LYS A 286 12.34 -1.55 5.51
CA LYS A 286 11.36 -2.45 4.91
C LYS A 286 11.99 -3.36 3.85
N PRO A 287 12.86 -4.30 4.25
CA PRO A 287 13.58 -5.15 3.32
C PRO A 287 12.66 -6.15 2.61
N ASP A 288 12.90 -6.39 1.32
CA ASP A 288 12.27 -7.48 0.57
C ASP A 288 13.01 -8.78 0.83
N MET A 289 12.37 -9.70 1.57
CA MET A 289 12.97 -10.95 2.03
C MET A 289 12.69 -12.15 1.10
N ARG A 290 12.09 -11.94 -0.07
CA ARG A 290 11.85 -13.02 -1.05
C ARG A 290 13.13 -13.59 -1.65
N PHE A 291 14.25 -12.90 -1.54
CA PHE A 291 15.54 -13.30 -2.09
C PHE A 291 16.70 -12.83 -1.21
N GLY A 292 17.86 -13.44 -1.41
CA GLY A 292 19.10 -13.16 -0.70
C GLY A 292 19.76 -11.81 -1.07
N MET A 293 21.05 -11.84 -1.46
CA MET A 293 21.88 -10.66 -1.79
C MET A 293 22.01 -9.68 -0.61
N LYS A 294 22.32 -10.20 0.60
CA LYS A 294 22.69 -9.34 1.73
C LYS A 294 23.90 -8.48 1.38
N PHE A 295 23.91 -7.27 1.92
CA PHE A 295 25.09 -6.41 1.79
C PHE A 295 26.27 -7.00 2.56
N VAL A 296 27.43 -6.90 1.93
CA VAL A 296 28.72 -7.26 2.54
C VAL A 296 29.59 -6.02 2.53
N GLU A 297 29.98 -5.59 3.73
CA GLU A 297 30.92 -4.48 3.92
C GLU A 297 32.35 -4.98 3.73
N MET A 298 33.17 -4.17 3.03
CA MET A 298 34.52 -4.56 2.65
C MET A 298 35.53 -3.41 2.68
N LYS A 299 35.25 -2.34 3.42
CA LYS A 299 36.14 -1.18 3.53
C LYS A 299 37.55 -1.59 3.97
N ASP A 300 37.68 -2.51 4.93
CA ASP A 300 38.93 -3.09 5.42
C ASP A 300 39.79 -3.81 4.38
N LEU A 301 39.17 -4.30 3.30
CA LEU A 301 39.84 -4.98 2.19
C LEU A 301 40.21 -4.04 1.04
N THR A 302 39.80 -2.80 1.10
CA THR A 302 39.90 -1.86 -0.03
C THR A 302 40.79 -0.66 0.27
N GLU A 303 41.16 -0.40 1.50
CA GLU A 303 42.01 0.72 1.91
C GLU A 303 43.46 0.53 1.49
N GLY A 304 44.15 1.65 1.12
CA GLY A 304 45.59 1.69 0.90
C GLY A 304 46.06 1.23 -0.50
N HIS A 305 45.14 1.04 -1.45
CA HIS A 305 45.45 0.62 -2.82
C HIS A 305 45.51 1.78 -3.84
N ASN A 306 45.53 3.03 -3.36
CA ASN A 306 45.57 4.26 -4.19
C ASN A 306 44.36 4.40 -5.15
N PHE A 307 43.24 3.73 -4.84
CA PHE A 307 41.98 3.96 -5.51
C PHE A 307 41.15 4.97 -4.72
N VAL A 308 41.31 6.25 -5.05
CA VAL A 308 40.75 7.40 -4.31
C VAL A 308 39.28 7.24 -3.98
N VAL A 309 38.48 6.61 -4.88
CA VAL A 309 37.04 6.40 -4.67
C VAL A 309 36.76 5.53 -3.45
N PHE A 310 37.56 4.51 -3.19
CA PHE A 310 37.41 3.63 -2.05
C PHE A 310 38.18 4.14 -0.82
N ASP A 311 39.38 4.67 -1.04
CA ASP A 311 40.20 5.17 0.06
C ASP A 311 39.52 6.33 0.82
N SER A 312 38.83 7.24 0.09
CA SER A 312 38.12 8.38 0.67
C SER A 312 36.70 8.09 1.16
N ALA A 313 36.15 6.90 0.89
CA ALA A 313 34.78 6.57 1.25
C ALA A 313 34.67 6.19 2.71
N GLU A 314 33.60 6.61 3.37
CA GLU A 314 33.23 6.17 4.72
C GLU A 314 32.82 4.68 4.71
N TYR A 315 32.11 4.25 3.64
CA TYR A 315 31.59 2.91 3.47
C TYR A 315 31.91 2.38 2.08
N VAL A 316 32.39 1.14 2.02
CA VAL A 316 32.52 0.36 0.78
C VAL A 316 31.83 -0.97 1.01
N GLY A 317 30.86 -1.29 0.18
CA GLY A 317 30.11 -2.54 0.28
C GLY A 317 29.34 -2.87 -0.98
N GLY A 318 28.82 -4.06 -1.05
CA GLY A 318 28.17 -4.55 -2.26
C GLY A 318 27.27 -5.75 -2.04
N ILE A 319 26.81 -6.30 -3.15
CA ILE A 319 26.00 -7.51 -3.25
C ILE A 319 26.65 -8.52 -4.17
N CYS A 320 26.38 -9.81 -3.96
CA CYS A 320 26.76 -10.89 -4.86
C CYS A 320 25.51 -11.32 -5.66
N ALA A 321 25.57 -11.17 -6.98
CA ALA A 321 24.56 -11.63 -7.91
C ALA A 321 24.98 -12.99 -8.47
N GLU A 322 24.35 -14.06 -7.97
CA GLU A 322 24.66 -15.44 -8.34
C GLU A 322 24.43 -15.69 -9.84
N GLY A 323 25.35 -16.36 -10.51
CA GLY A 323 25.24 -16.73 -11.92
C GLY A 323 25.33 -15.58 -12.93
N CYS A 324 25.65 -14.35 -12.49
CA CYS A 324 25.61 -13.15 -13.33
C CYS A 324 26.97 -12.74 -13.93
N ALA A 325 28.03 -13.56 -13.84
CA ALA A 325 29.34 -13.24 -14.43
C ALA A 325 29.29 -13.04 -15.95
N THR A 326 28.29 -13.62 -16.63
CA THR A 326 28.08 -13.53 -18.08
C THR A 326 27.43 -12.20 -18.52
N TYR A 327 27.08 -11.29 -17.60
CA TYR A 327 26.54 -9.97 -17.94
C TYR A 327 27.45 -9.27 -18.94
N THR A 328 26.85 -8.83 -20.03
CA THR A 328 27.57 -8.09 -21.07
C THR A 328 27.98 -6.71 -20.56
N ARG A 329 28.97 -6.09 -21.27
CA ARG A 329 29.39 -4.70 -20.97
C ARG A 329 28.16 -3.76 -20.96
N LYS A 330 27.26 -3.92 -21.94
CA LYS A 330 26.03 -3.09 -22.03
C LYS A 330 25.17 -3.20 -20.77
N GLN A 331 24.94 -4.41 -20.27
CA GLN A 331 24.16 -4.62 -19.05
C GLN A 331 24.83 -4.01 -17.81
N LEU A 332 26.16 -4.06 -17.72
CA LEU A 332 26.90 -3.42 -16.63
C LEU A 332 26.91 -1.90 -16.73
N ASP A 333 27.00 -1.36 -17.95
CA ASP A 333 26.87 0.09 -18.20
C ASP A 333 25.45 0.57 -17.84
N GLU A 334 24.40 -0.21 -18.17
CA GLU A 334 23.01 0.08 -17.78
C GLU A 334 22.83 0.10 -16.24
N LEU A 335 23.44 -0.82 -15.51
CA LEU A 335 23.42 -0.82 -14.03
C LEU A 335 24.19 0.38 -13.47
N THR A 336 25.31 0.76 -14.12
CA THR A 336 26.08 1.94 -13.72
C THR A 336 25.27 3.23 -13.90
N GLU A 337 24.56 3.37 -15.01
CA GLU A 337 23.68 4.51 -15.24
C GLU A 337 22.44 4.48 -14.30
N PHE A 338 21.93 3.29 -13.98
CA PHE A 338 20.85 3.13 -13.01
C PHE A 338 21.22 3.71 -11.64
N VAL A 339 22.38 3.32 -11.08
CA VAL A 339 22.80 3.78 -9.74
C VAL A 339 23.17 5.25 -9.71
N LYS A 340 23.54 5.85 -10.84
CA LYS A 340 23.86 7.29 -10.98
C LYS A 340 22.62 8.18 -11.06
N ARG A 341 21.41 7.64 -11.25
CA ARG A 341 20.18 8.44 -11.30
C ARG A 341 20.10 9.37 -10.08
N PRO A 342 19.65 10.63 -10.23
CA PRO A 342 19.62 11.60 -9.12
C PRO A 342 18.93 11.11 -7.87
N GLN A 343 17.85 10.33 -8.01
CA GLN A 343 17.09 9.76 -6.90
C GLN A 343 17.83 8.63 -6.17
N ILE A 344 18.84 7.99 -6.77
CA ILE A 344 19.68 6.95 -6.17
C ILE A 344 20.99 7.56 -5.68
N GLY A 345 21.65 8.34 -6.51
CA GLY A 345 22.74 9.26 -6.16
C GLY A 345 24.10 8.62 -5.93
N ALA A 346 24.36 7.39 -6.41
CA ALA A 346 25.68 6.81 -6.38
C ALA A 346 26.58 7.44 -7.44
N LYS A 347 27.88 7.60 -7.17
CA LYS A 347 28.84 8.20 -8.09
C LYS A 347 29.30 7.27 -9.22
N GLY A 348 29.17 5.95 -9.02
CA GLY A 348 29.57 4.92 -9.98
C GLY A 348 29.35 3.53 -9.41
N LEU A 349 29.64 2.51 -10.20
CA LEU A 349 29.53 1.11 -9.86
C LEU A 349 30.84 0.40 -10.17
N VAL A 350 31.40 -0.30 -9.18
CA VAL A 350 32.52 -1.23 -9.37
C VAL A 350 31.95 -2.64 -9.44
N TYR A 351 32.49 -3.47 -10.34
CA TYR A 351 32.10 -4.86 -10.45
C TYR A 351 33.30 -5.81 -10.49
N VAL A 352 33.10 -7.03 -9.98
CA VAL A 352 34.04 -8.16 -10.13
C VAL A 352 33.25 -9.36 -10.63
N ARG A 353 33.70 -9.95 -11.74
CA ARG A 353 33.15 -11.23 -12.25
C ARG A 353 34.10 -12.35 -11.91
N PHE A 354 33.55 -13.50 -11.56
CA PHE A 354 34.29 -14.75 -11.42
C PHE A 354 33.92 -15.65 -12.58
N ASP A 355 34.88 -15.96 -13.46
CA ASP A 355 34.63 -16.87 -14.58
C ASP A 355 34.34 -18.31 -14.11
N GLU A 356 34.12 -19.22 -15.05
CA GLU A 356 33.80 -20.64 -14.75
C GLU A 356 34.93 -21.35 -13.96
N ASN A 357 36.16 -20.82 -14.00
CA ASN A 357 37.32 -21.32 -13.25
C ASN A 357 37.53 -20.57 -11.93
N GLY A 358 36.66 -19.59 -11.60
CA GLY A 358 36.81 -18.74 -10.43
C GLY A 358 37.88 -17.64 -10.57
N THR A 359 38.34 -17.33 -11.82
CA THR A 359 39.27 -16.26 -12.05
C THR A 359 38.57 -14.90 -12.02
N PRO A 360 38.99 -13.97 -11.13
CA PRO A 360 38.35 -12.68 -11.04
C PRO A 360 38.76 -11.74 -12.17
N LYS A 361 37.80 -10.92 -12.64
CA LYS A 361 38.01 -9.81 -13.54
C LYS A 361 37.17 -8.62 -13.12
N SER A 362 37.78 -7.44 -13.00
CA SER A 362 37.14 -6.25 -12.46
C SER A 362 37.26 -5.02 -13.35
N SER A 363 36.44 -4.02 -13.10
CA SER A 363 36.60 -2.67 -13.63
C SER A 363 37.77 -1.91 -12.99
N VAL A 364 38.35 -2.43 -11.90
CA VAL A 364 39.42 -1.79 -11.12
C VAL A 364 40.72 -2.61 -11.07
N ASP A 365 40.93 -3.51 -12.01
CA ASP A 365 42.13 -4.39 -12.13
C ASP A 365 43.48 -3.61 -12.09
N LYS A 366 43.44 -2.31 -12.36
CA LYS A 366 44.63 -1.45 -12.29
C LYS A 366 45.11 -1.15 -10.87
N PHE A 367 44.21 -1.29 -9.89
CA PHE A 367 44.45 -0.91 -8.50
C PHE A 367 44.53 -2.13 -7.57
N TYR A 368 43.87 -3.23 -7.94
CA TYR A 368 43.74 -4.43 -7.10
C TYR A 368 44.26 -5.65 -7.87
N SER A 369 45.10 -6.42 -7.20
CA SER A 369 45.62 -7.69 -7.77
C SER A 369 44.54 -8.76 -7.87
N ALA A 370 44.78 -9.80 -8.67
CA ALA A 370 43.87 -10.95 -8.73
C ALA A 370 43.67 -11.62 -7.35
N ASP A 371 44.69 -11.61 -6.49
CA ASP A 371 44.60 -12.18 -5.13
C ASP A 371 43.74 -11.31 -4.19
N ASP A 372 43.78 -9.98 -4.36
CA ASP A 372 42.89 -9.07 -3.62
C ASP A 372 41.43 -9.31 -4.04
N LEU A 373 41.18 -9.41 -5.35
CA LEU A 373 39.84 -9.68 -5.87
C LEU A 373 39.31 -11.07 -5.45
N LYS A 374 40.17 -12.06 -5.28
CA LYS A 374 39.79 -13.37 -4.73
C LYS A 374 39.35 -13.26 -3.27
N LYS A 375 40.07 -12.47 -2.43
CA LYS A 375 39.70 -12.21 -1.05
C LYS A 375 38.33 -11.50 -0.98
N TRP A 376 38.01 -10.62 -1.93
CA TRP A 376 36.68 -10.04 -2.05
C TRP A 376 35.63 -11.13 -2.31
N GLY A 377 35.89 -12.03 -3.28
CA GLY A 377 35.02 -13.15 -3.56
C GLY A 377 34.77 -14.02 -2.32
N GLU A 378 35.83 -14.34 -1.57
CA GLU A 378 35.71 -15.12 -0.31
C GLU A 378 34.85 -14.40 0.73
N ARG A 379 35.02 -13.07 0.91
CA ARG A 379 34.23 -12.25 1.82
C ARG A 379 32.74 -12.26 1.45
N PHE A 380 32.41 -12.26 0.15
CA PHE A 380 31.04 -12.32 -0.36
C PHE A 380 30.49 -13.75 -0.48
N GLY A 381 31.31 -14.77 -0.28
CA GLY A 381 30.93 -16.15 -0.53
C GLY A 381 30.66 -16.46 -2.01
N ALA A 382 31.29 -15.68 -2.90
CA ALA A 382 31.09 -15.80 -4.34
C ALA A 382 31.64 -17.11 -4.88
N LYS A 383 30.95 -17.69 -5.85
CA LYS A 383 31.31 -18.92 -6.56
C LYS A 383 31.71 -18.58 -8.02
N PRO A 384 32.38 -19.52 -8.74
CA PRO A 384 32.54 -19.41 -10.17
C PRO A 384 31.18 -19.14 -10.86
N GLY A 385 31.14 -18.16 -11.74
CA GLY A 385 29.94 -17.70 -12.40
C GLY A 385 29.24 -16.51 -11.75
N ASP A 386 29.68 -16.03 -10.58
CA ASP A 386 29.04 -14.93 -9.84
C ASP A 386 29.59 -13.56 -10.20
N LEU A 387 28.79 -12.54 -9.91
CA LEU A 387 29.09 -11.13 -10.14
C LEU A 387 28.95 -10.34 -8.84
N LEU A 388 30.02 -9.69 -8.39
CA LEU A 388 29.96 -8.70 -7.33
C LEU A 388 29.64 -7.32 -7.91
N LEU A 389 28.74 -6.59 -7.25
CA LEU A 389 28.36 -5.21 -7.53
C LEU A 389 28.62 -4.36 -6.29
N ILE A 390 29.51 -3.36 -6.39
CA ILE A 390 30.07 -2.65 -5.24
C ILE A 390 29.88 -1.15 -5.40
N LEU A 391 29.43 -0.50 -4.35
CA LEU A 391 29.27 0.95 -4.24
C LEU A 391 30.13 1.49 -3.07
N ALA A 392 30.49 2.77 -3.16
CA ALA A 392 31.28 3.45 -2.15
C ALA A 392 30.83 4.90 -1.96
N GLY A 393 30.92 5.41 -0.72
CA GLY A 393 30.57 6.78 -0.38
C GLY A 393 30.14 6.95 1.10
N PRO A 394 29.33 7.99 1.42
CA PRO A 394 28.77 8.17 2.74
C PRO A 394 27.87 6.98 3.13
N ALA A 395 28.00 6.46 4.34
CA ALA A 395 27.45 5.16 4.75
C ALA A 395 25.95 5.02 4.47
N MET A 396 25.14 5.92 5.01
CA MET A 396 23.67 5.84 4.86
C MET A 396 23.20 5.98 3.41
N LYS A 397 23.78 6.93 2.66
CA LYS A 397 23.44 7.15 1.25
C LYS A 397 23.82 5.94 0.39
N THR A 398 24.98 5.35 0.66
CA THR A 398 25.49 4.20 -0.10
C THR A 398 24.67 2.95 0.19
N ARG A 399 24.26 2.71 1.44
CA ARG A 399 23.35 1.60 1.78
C ARG A 399 21.98 1.74 1.12
N LYS A 400 21.41 2.97 1.08
CA LYS A 400 20.16 3.24 0.34
C LYS A 400 20.32 2.97 -1.17
N ALA A 401 21.44 3.40 -1.78
CA ALA A 401 21.73 3.13 -3.18
C ALA A 401 21.93 1.63 -3.47
N LEU A 402 22.58 0.90 -2.55
CA LEU A 402 22.70 -0.57 -2.63
C LEU A 402 21.34 -1.27 -2.51
N CYS A 403 20.41 -0.75 -1.71
CA CYS A 403 19.05 -1.26 -1.63
C CYS A 403 18.36 -1.18 -2.99
N GLU A 404 18.41 -0.03 -3.66
CA GLU A 404 17.84 0.14 -5.00
C GLU A 404 18.51 -0.81 -6.02
N LEU A 405 19.82 -0.94 -5.98
CA LEU A 405 20.56 -1.88 -6.84
C LEU A 405 20.16 -3.33 -6.58
N ARG A 406 19.99 -3.72 -5.30
CA ARG A 406 19.53 -5.05 -4.91
C ARG A 406 18.13 -5.34 -5.44
N LEU A 407 17.21 -4.40 -5.33
CA LEU A 407 15.84 -4.52 -5.83
C LEU A 407 15.80 -4.60 -7.36
N GLU A 408 16.62 -3.82 -8.04
CA GLU A 408 16.77 -3.89 -9.50
C GLU A 408 17.31 -5.25 -9.95
N MET A 409 18.34 -5.77 -9.30
CA MET A 409 18.87 -7.12 -9.59
C MET A 409 17.83 -8.20 -9.30
N GLY A 410 17.10 -8.11 -8.18
CA GLY A 410 16.00 -9.01 -7.87
C GLY A 410 14.91 -9.02 -8.95
N SER A 411 14.60 -7.86 -9.53
CA SER A 411 13.64 -7.74 -10.63
C SER A 411 14.18 -8.35 -11.93
N ARG A 412 15.43 -8.05 -12.32
CA ARG A 412 16.08 -8.60 -13.53
C ARG A 412 16.19 -10.11 -13.50
N LEU A 413 16.38 -10.67 -12.32
CA LEU A 413 16.52 -12.12 -12.11
C LEU A 413 15.19 -12.83 -11.84
N GLY A 414 14.06 -12.12 -11.87
CA GLY A 414 12.73 -12.70 -11.61
C GLY A 414 12.51 -13.18 -10.18
N LEU A 415 13.31 -12.71 -9.21
CA LEU A 415 13.25 -13.14 -7.81
C LEU A 415 12.15 -12.43 -6.99
N ARG A 416 11.49 -11.44 -7.60
CA ARG A 416 10.43 -10.64 -6.97
C ARG A 416 9.04 -11.08 -7.45
N ASP A 417 8.78 -12.39 -7.40
CA ASP A 417 7.49 -12.93 -7.77
C ASP A 417 6.36 -12.33 -6.90
N LYS A 418 5.28 -11.89 -7.53
CA LYS A 418 4.12 -11.25 -6.88
C LYS A 418 3.26 -12.24 -6.07
N ASP A 419 3.34 -13.54 -6.38
CA ASP A 419 2.59 -14.58 -5.69
C ASP A 419 3.38 -15.24 -4.54
N THR A 420 4.65 -14.84 -4.33
CA THR A 420 5.48 -15.23 -3.19
C THR A 420 5.47 -14.15 -2.13
N PHE A 421 5.25 -14.52 -0.87
CA PHE A 421 5.14 -13.57 0.25
C PHE A 421 6.14 -13.91 1.34
N ALA A 422 6.93 -12.93 1.75
CA ALA A 422 7.95 -13.02 2.79
C ALA A 422 7.70 -11.98 3.89
N PRO A 423 6.80 -12.27 4.84
CA PRO A 423 6.48 -11.35 5.93
C PRO A 423 7.56 -11.35 7.01
N LEU A 424 7.79 -10.16 7.59
CA LEU A 424 8.63 -9.96 8.76
C LEU A 424 8.14 -8.80 9.61
N TRP A 425 8.58 -8.76 10.85
CA TRP A 425 8.52 -7.60 11.70
C TRP A 425 9.89 -6.92 11.74
N VAL A 426 9.92 -5.63 11.52
CA VAL A 426 11.07 -4.79 11.84
C VAL A 426 10.82 -4.14 13.20
N ILE A 427 11.79 -4.26 14.12
CA ILE A 427 11.66 -3.85 15.51
C ILE A 427 12.86 -3.01 15.94
N ASP A 428 12.82 -2.44 17.14
CA ASP A 428 13.95 -1.72 17.76
C ASP A 428 14.45 -0.55 16.90
N PHE A 429 13.52 0.25 16.40
CA PHE A 429 13.83 1.48 15.68
C PHE A 429 14.56 2.47 16.58
N PRO A 430 15.34 3.42 16.03
CA PRO A 430 15.76 4.60 16.79
C PRO A 430 14.53 5.34 17.33
N LEU A 431 14.62 5.84 18.57
CA LEU A 431 13.55 6.65 19.14
C LEU A 431 13.53 8.06 18.55
N PHE A 432 14.71 8.56 18.20
CA PHE A 432 14.94 9.93 17.72
C PHE A 432 15.69 9.94 16.40
N GLU A 433 15.40 10.95 15.57
CA GLU A 433 16.20 11.36 14.44
C GLU A 433 16.83 12.72 14.72
N TRP A 434 18.12 12.85 14.43
CA TRP A 434 18.82 14.13 14.52
C TRP A 434 18.66 14.91 13.22
N ASP A 435 18.23 16.14 13.31
CA ASP A 435 18.10 17.04 12.18
C ASP A 435 19.27 18.05 12.16
N GLU A 436 20.08 18.00 11.09
CA GLU A 436 21.26 18.84 10.93
C GLU A 436 20.91 20.33 10.70
N GLU A 437 19.74 20.64 10.12
CA GLU A 437 19.35 22.01 9.82
C GLU A 437 18.87 22.71 11.07
N THR A 438 18.06 22.06 11.88
CA THR A 438 17.48 22.61 13.12
C THR A 438 18.32 22.33 14.34
N GLN A 439 19.35 21.48 14.25
CA GLN A 439 20.26 21.07 15.35
C GLN A 439 19.49 20.55 16.57
N ARG A 440 18.48 19.70 16.33
CA ARG A 440 17.68 19.09 17.40
C ARG A 440 17.19 17.69 17.03
N PHE A 441 16.74 16.96 18.04
CA PHE A 441 16.08 15.68 17.88
C PHE A 441 14.60 15.84 17.54
N TYR A 442 14.11 14.97 16.65
CA TYR A 442 12.70 14.73 16.37
C TYR A 442 12.35 13.30 16.73
N ALA A 443 11.10 13.05 17.10
CA ALA A 443 10.64 11.68 17.26
C ALA A 443 10.60 10.98 15.89
N MET A 444 11.20 9.80 15.78
CA MET A 444 11.18 9.04 14.53
C MET A 444 9.78 8.60 14.14
N HIS A 445 8.92 8.29 15.12
CA HIS A 445 7.54 7.88 14.90
C HIS A 445 6.54 8.89 15.51
N HIS A 446 6.48 8.90 16.86
CA HIS A 446 5.47 9.67 17.56
C HIS A 446 5.97 10.07 18.96
N PRO A 447 5.66 11.27 19.50
CA PRO A 447 6.10 11.71 20.84
C PRO A 447 5.66 10.80 21.99
N PHE A 448 4.64 9.98 21.80
CA PHE A 448 4.12 9.03 22.80
C PHE A 448 4.72 7.62 22.68
N THR A 449 5.67 7.40 21.78
CA THR A 449 6.37 6.11 21.65
C THR A 449 7.29 5.87 22.84
N SER A 450 7.13 4.72 23.50
CA SER A 450 7.96 4.34 24.64
C SER A 450 9.39 3.99 24.19
N PRO A 451 10.44 4.46 24.88
CA PRO A 451 11.77 3.88 24.76
C PRO A 451 11.77 2.43 25.22
N LYS A 452 12.77 1.64 24.79
CA LYS A 452 13.08 0.36 25.44
C LYS A 452 13.45 0.60 26.90
N ALA A 453 12.98 -0.27 27.80
CA ALA A 453 13.19 -0.08 29.23
C ALA A 453 14.69 -0.01 29.62
N GLU A 454 15.50 -0.84 28.97
CA GLU A 454 16.96 -0.87 29.19
C GLU A 454 17.69 0.38 28.65
N ASP A 455 17.07 1.13 27.73
CA ASP A 455 17.67 2.33 27.12
C ASP A 455 17.24 3.64 27.81
N ILE A 456 16.30 3.60 28.77
CA ILE A 456 15.85 4.80 29.50
C ILE A 456 17.05 5.60 30.12
N PRO A 457 18.07 4.96 30.70
CA PRO A 457 19.24 5.71 31.23
C PRO A 457 20.03 6.45 30.12
N LEU A 458 19.89 6.08 28.85
CA LEU A 458 20.59 6.72 27.73
C LEU A 458 19.91 8.03 27.30
N LEU A 459 18.69 8.31 27.75
CA LEU A 459 17.97 9.53 27.38
C LEU A 459 18.78 10.81 27.68
N ASP A 460 19.53 10.83 28.78
CA ASP A 460 20.33 11.97 29.17
C ASP A 460 21.83 11.86 28.80
N SER A 461 22.32 10.66 28.49
CA SER A 461 23.76 10.42 28.24
C SER A 461 24.11 10.21 26.78
N ASP A 462 23.25 9.54 26.02
CA ASP A 462 23.41 9.25 24.60
C ASP A 462 22.03 9.13 23.93
N THR A 463 21.33 10.25 23.84
CA THR A 463 19.96 10.34 23.33
C THR A 463 19.79 9.71 21.93
N GLY A 464 20.82 9.83 21.08
CA GLY A 464 20.81 9.26 19.72
C GLY A 464 20.86 7.74 19.66
N ALA A 465 21.30 7.06 20.72
CA ALA A 465 21.40 5.61 20.80
C ALA A 465 20.13 4.94 21.35
N VAL A 466 19.16 5.72 21.86
CA VAL A 466 17.93 5.19 22.47
C VAL A 466 17.07 4.52 21.42
N ARG A 467 16.68 3.26 21.67
CA ARG A 467 15.79 2.51 20.82
C ARG A 467 14.33 2.69 21.25
N ALA A 468 13.46 2.74 20.25
CA ALA A 468 12.02 2.78 20.43
C ALA A 468 11.44 1.37 20.65
N ASN A 469 10.41 1.27 21.46
CA ASN A 469 9.56 0.09 21.54
C ASN A 469 8.51 0.14 20.43
N ALA A 470 9.00 0.25 19.18
CA ALA A 470 8.23 0.39 17.94
C ALA A 470 8.49 -0.79 17.01
N TYR A 471 7.52 -1.05 16.15
CA TYR A 471 7.50 -2.22 15.26
C TYR A 471 6.68 -1.96 14.00
N ASP A 472 7.20 -2.43 12.86
CA ASP A 472 6.52 -2.38 11.55
C ASP A 472 6.35 -3.78 10.97
N MET A 473 5.15 -4.07 10.47
CA MET A 473 4.89 -5.25 9.64
C MET A 473 5.27 -4.95 8.19
N VAL A 474 6.23 -5.71 7.69
CA VAL A 474 6.73 -5.58 6.32
C VAL A 474 6.47 -6.88 5.55
N ILE A 475 5.95 -6.77 4.35
CA ILE A 475 5.82 -7.90 3.41
C ILE A 475 6.36 -7.45 2.04
N ASN A 476 7.30 -8.22 1.48
CA ASN A 476 7.81 -8.01 0.13
C ASN A 476 8.40 -6.60 -0.12
N GLY A 477 9.00 -5.99 0.88
CA GLY A 477 9.57 -4.65 0.78
C GLY A 477 8.56 -3.51 0.95
N VAL A 478 7.34 -3.82 1.41
CA VAL A 478 6.28 -2.85 1.67
C VAL A 478 5.90 -2.88 3.15
N GLU A 479 5.98 -1.74 3.80
CA GLU A 479 5.40 -1.52 5.13
C GLU A 479 3.87 -1.51 5.02
N LEU A 480 3.24 -2.46 5.67
CA LEU A 480 1.77 -2.60 5.68
C LEU A 480 1.11 -1.96 6.88
N GLY A 481 1.82 -1.85 7.96
CA GLY A 481 1.37 -1.21 9.17
C GLY A 481 2.47 -1.14 10.20
N GLY A 482 2.34 -0.21 11.12
CA GLY A 482 3.29 0.01 12.19
C GLY A 482 2.64 0.54 13.44
N GLY A 483 3.38 0.47 14.53
CA GLY A 483 2.94 0.94 15.83
C GLY A 483 4.02 0.89 16.90
N SER A 484 3.61 1.10 18.14
CA SER A 484 4.53 1.06 19.27
C SER A 484 3.81 0.74 20.58
N ILE A 485 4.57 0.42 21.59
CA ILE A 485 4.14 0.57 22.99
C ILE A 485 4.20 2.06 23.33
N ARG A 486 3.22 2.55 24.09
CA ARG A 486 3.09 3.97 24.43
C ARG A 486 3.67 4.25 25.79
N ILE A 487 4.14 5.48 25.98
CA ILE A 487 4.47 5.99 27.30
C ILE A 487 3.16 6.16 28.07
N HIS A 488 3.07 5.62 29.26
CA HIS A 488 1.95 5.79 30.20
C HIS A 488 2.39 6.45 31.51
N ASP A 489 3.69 6.58 31.72
CA ASP A 489 4.29 7.31 32.84
C ASP A 489 4.40 8.80 32.52
N SER A 490 3.85 9.65 33.37
CA SER A 490 3.79 11.10 33.14
C SER A 490 5.16 11.77 33.24
N GLU A 491 6.04 11.30 34.11
CA GLU A 491 7.38 11.90 34.30
C GLU A 491 8.25 11.61 33.07
N LEU A 492 8.18 10.37 32.57
CA LEU A 492 8.86 9.98 31.34
C LEU A 492 8.30 10.75 30.12
N GLN A 493 6.98 10.96 30.03
CA GLN A 493 6.37 11.73 28.95
C GLN A 493 6.83 13.19 28.96
N ASP A 494 6.87 13.82 30.13
CA ASP A 494 7.36 15.19 30.26
C ASP A 494 8.85 15.31 29.91
N HIS A 495 9.64 14.29 30.26
CA HIS A 495 11.04 14.21 29.85
C HIS A 495 11.19 14.12 28.33
N MET A 496 10.39 13.26 27.68
CA MET A 496 10.37 13.14 26.23
C MET A 496 10.00 14.45 25.53
N PHE A 497 9.01 15.18 26.01
CA PHE A 497 8.67 16.48 25.43
C PHE A 497 9.82 17.48 25.51
N ARG A 498 10.54 17.52 26.64
CA ARG A 498 11.74 18.39 26.79
C ARG A 498 12.84 18.03 25.79
N LEU A 499 13.14 16.73 25.61
CA LEU A 499 14.14 16.25 24.63
C LEU A 499 13.75 16.61 23.17
N LEU A 500 12.45 16.60 22.86
CA LEU A 500 11.93 17.00 21.56
C LEU A 500 11.81 18.52 21.39
N GLY A 501 12.21 19.31 22.41
CA GLY A 501 12.23 20.77 22.35
C GLY A 501 10.89 21.45 22.56
N PHE A 502 9.88 20.74 23.10
CA PHE A 502 8.62 21.38 23.51
C PHE A 502 8.80 22.18 24.80
N THR A 503 8.24 23.37 24.83
CA THR A 503 7.99 24.05 26.11
C THR A 503 6.78 23.41 26.80
N GLU A 504 6.69 23.58 28.13
CA GLU A 504 5.54 23.08 28.89
C GLU A 504 4.22 23.63 28.37
N GLU A 505 4.20 24.94 28.00
CA GLU A 505 3.02 25.59 27.41
C GLU A 505 2.64 24.97 26.07
N GLN A 506 3.61 24.69 25.17
CA GLN A 506 3.37 24.05 23.89
C GLN A 506 2.86 22.61 24.06
N ALA A 507 3.43 21.83 24.96
CA ALA A 507 2.98 20.48 25.25
C ALA A 507 1.53 20.46 25.79
N LEU A 508 1.22 21.38 26.71
CA LEU A 508 -0.13 21.54 27.26
C LEU A 508 -1.13 22.04 26.21
N ASP A 509 -0.76 22.98 25.36
CA ASP A 509 -1.66 23.42 24.30
C ASP A 509 -1.99 22.30 23.30
N GLN A 510 -0.98 21.55 22.87
CA GLN A 510 -1.18 20.51 21.86
C GLN A 510 -1.78 19.21 22.41
N PHE A 511 -1.30 18.77 23.58
CA PHE A 511 -1.58 17.45 24.14
C PHE A 511 -2.16 17.48 25.55
N GLY A 512 -2.53 18.65 26.06
CA GLY A 512 -2.97 18.84 27.45
C GLY A 512 -4.16 17.96 27.84
N PHE A 513 -5.07 17.69 26.93
CA PHE A 513 -6.20 16.80 27.16
C PHE A 513 -5.75 15.34 27.41
N LEU A 514 -4.71 14.85 26.71
CA LEU A 514 -4.17 13.50 26.92
C LEU A 514 -3.29 13.44 28.17
N ILE A 515 -2.41 14.44 28.37
CA ILE A 515 -1.59 14.59 29.58
C ILE A 515 -2.48 14.61 30.84
N ASN A 516 -3.59 15.35 30.80
CA ASN A 516 -4.54 15.39 31.90
C ASN A 516 -5.25 14.05 32.12
N ALA A 517 -5.62 13.35 31.05
CA ALA A 517 -6.27 12.03 31.15
C ALA A 517 -5.33 11.02 31.84
N PHE A 518 -4.04 11.04 31.56
CA PHE A 518 -3.06 10.14 32.18
C PHE A 518 -2.96 10.28 33.70
N LYS A 519 -3.24 11.46 34.24
CA LYS A 519 -3.30 11.70 35.70
C LYS A 519 -4.38 10.87 36.42
N TYR A 520 -5.35 10.37 35.68
CA TYR A 520 -6.45 9.55 36.22
C TYR A 520 -6.22 8.04 36.06
N GLY A 521 -5.01 7.64 35.70
CA GLY A 521 -4.61 6.24 35.63
C GLY A 521 -4.61 5.68 34.19
N ALA A 522 -3.55 5.96 33.46
CA ALA A 522 -3.31 5.34 32.16
C ALA A 522 -2.73 3.93 32.35
N PRO A 523 -3.33 2.88 31.76
CA PRO A 523 -2.73 1.55 31.79
C PRO A 523 -1.51 1.50 30.85
N PRO A 524 -0.56 0.57 31.03
CA PRO A 524 0.35 0.19 29.95
C PRO A 524 -0.44 -0.17 28.71
N HIS A 525 -0.12 0.41 27.55
CA HIS A 525 -0.88 0.16 26.33
C HIS A 525 -0.01 0.26 25.09
N GLY A 526 -0.46 -0.36 24.03
CA GLY A 526 0.19 -0.35 22.72
C GLY A 526 -0.76 -0.75 21.62
N GLY A 527 -0.38 -0.45 20.40
CA GLY A 527 -1.20 -0.76 19.25
C GLY A 527 -0.47 -0.49 17.96
N LEU A 528 -1.21 -0.61 16.88
CA LEU A 528 -0.70 -0.35 15.53
C LEU A 528 -1.84 0.03 14.59
N ALA A 529 -1.46 0.50 13.40
CA ALA A 529 -2.39 0.75 12.32
C ALA A 529 -1.89 0.10 11.03
N PHE A 530 -2.78 -0.63 10.34
CA PHE A 530 -2.51 -1.13 8.99
C PHE A 530 -3.14 -0.24 7.94
N GLY A 531 -2.42 0.06 6.86
CA GLY A 531 -2.99 0.67 5.68
C GLY A 531 -3.88 -0.33 4.93
N LEU A 532 -5.22 -0.22 5.05
CA LEU A 532 -6.13 -1.14 4.37
C LEU A 532 -5.94 -1.09 2.84
N ASP A 533 -5.70 0.09 2.29
CA ASP A 533 -5.47 0.26 0.85
C ASP A 533 -4.21 -0.48 0.38
N ARG A 534 -3.11 -0.42 1.14
CA ARG A 534 -1.87 -1.16 0.87
C ARG A 534 -2.06 -2.66 1.00
N LEU A 535 -2.78 -3.13 2.03
CA LEU A 535 -3.10 -4.54 2.20
C LEU A 535 -3.89 -5.08 1.01
N VAL A 536 -4.95 -4.38 0.59
CA VAL A 536 -5.76 -4.79 -0.56
C VAL A 536 -4.93 -4.79 -1.85
N SER A 537 -4.13 -3.75 -2.08
CA SER A 537 -3.25 -3.65 -3.24
C SER A 537 -2.27 -4.82 -3.32
N MET A 538 -1.63 -5.17 -2.21
CA MET A 538 -0.72 -6.31 -2.12
C MET A 538 -1.43 -7.64 -2.41
N PHE A 539 -2.60 -7.88 -1.79
CA PHE A 539 -3.37 -9.11 -2.00
C PHE A 539 -3.91 -9.23 -3.42
N ALA A 540 -4.16 -8.13 -4.10
CA ALA A 540 -4.60 -8.08 -5.49
C ALA A 540 -3.44 -8.08 -6.51
N GLY A 541 -2.17 -7.97 -6.06
CA GLY A 541 -0.98 -7.85 -6.92
C GLY A 541 -0.92 -6.56 -7.73
N LEU A 542 -1.47 -5.45 -7.19
CA LEU A 542 -1.55 -4.14 -7.84
C LEU A 542 -0.30 -3.29 -7.55
N ASP A 543 0.10 -2.48 -8.51
CA ASP A 543 1.22 -1.55 -8.37
C ASP A 543 0.79 -0.18 -7.79
N SER A 544 -0.52 0.09 -7.69
CA SER A 544 -1.07 1.33 -7.14
C SER A 544 -2.30 1.07 -6.26
N ILE A 545 -2.37 1.77 -5.12
CA ILE A 545 -3.53 1.73 -4.22
C ILE A 545 -4.79 2.36 -4.84
N ARG A 546 -4.65 3.20 -5.88
CA ARG A 546 -5.79 3.82 -6.57
C ARG A 546 -6.76 2.81 -7.17
N ASP A 547 -6.25 1.65 -7.59
CA ASP A 547 -7.07 0.61 -8.20
C ASP A 547 -7.94 -0.17 -7.20
N CYS A 548 -7.68 -0.01 -5.90
CA CYS A 548 -8.51 -0.58 -4.83
C CYS A 548 -9.34 0.47 -4.06
N ILE A 549 -9.38 1.72 -4.55
CA ILE A 549 -10.21 2.81 -4.04
C ILE A 549 -11.29 3.15 -5.08
N ALA A 550 -12.55 3.25 -4.64
CA ALA A 550 -13.66 3.49 -5.57
C ALA A 550 -13.49 4.83 -6.33
N PHE A 551 -13.19 5.90 -5.60
CA PHE A 551 -13.03 7.25 -6.14
C PHE A 551 -11.71 7.88 -5.63
N PRO A 552 -10.55 7.50 -6.21
CA PRO A 552 -9.25 8.02 -5.80
C PRO A 552 -9.02 9.44 -6.35
N LYS A 553 -8.09 10.17 -5.74
CA LYS A 553 -7.53 11.40 -6.30
C LYS A 553 -6.45 11.07 -7.33
N ASN A 554 -6.26 11.94 -8.33
CA ASN A 554 -5.16 11.84 -9.28
C ASN A 554 -3.81 12.25 -8.65
N ASN A 555 -2.73 12.23 -9.42
CA ASN A 555 -1.38 12.60 -8.95
C ASN A 555 -1.25 14.06 -8.48
N SER A 556 -2.19 14.93 -8.88
CA SER A 556 -2.25 16.33 -8.44
C SER A 556 -3.20 16.54 -7.24
N GLY A 557 -3.66 15.46 -6.59
CA GLY A 557 -4.57 15.53 -5.45
C GLY A 557 -6.00 15.92 -5.80
N ARG A 558 -6.39 15.83 -7.08
CA ARG A 558 -7.71 16.25 -7.55
C ARG A 558 -8.62 15.04 -7.80
N ASP A 559 -9.88 15.20 -7.43
CA ASP A 559 -10.97 14.41 -7.96
C ASP A 559 -11.48 15.07 -9.25
N VAL A 560 -11.11 14.51 -10.39
CA VAL A 560 -11.47 15.07 -11.70
C VAL A 560 -12.91 14.76 -12.12
N MET A 561 -13.55 13.79 -11.49
CA MET A 561 -14.96 13.45 -11.71
C MET A 561 -15.87 14.44 -10.97
N LEU A 562 -15.57 14.74 -9.70
CA LEU A 562 -16.33 15.67 -8.88
C LEU A 562 -15.84 17.13 -9.02
N ASN A 563 -14.74 17.35 -9.74
CA ASN A 563 -14.07 18.64 -9.87
C ASN A 563 -13.67 19.24 -8.49
N ALA A 564 -13.16 18.39 -7.58
CA ALA A 564 -12.71 18.79 -6.26
C ALA A 564 -11.16 18.78 -6.18
N PRO A 565 -10.53 19.74 -5.45
CA PRO A 565 -11.14 20.88 -4.76
C PRO A 565 -11.67 21.93 -5.75
N SER A 566 -12.66 22.69 -5.33
CA SER A 566 -13.30 23.76 -6.10
C SER A 566 -13.36 25.07 -5.30
N VAL A 567 -13.58 26.18 -5.99
CA VAL A 567 -13.81 27.47 -5.35
C VAL A 567 -15.15 27.49 -4.62
N LEU A 568 -15.19 28.17 -3.49
CA LEU A 568 -16.44 28.45 -2.74
C LEU A 568 -17.09 29.73 -3.24
N ALA A 569 -18.41 29.81 -3.08
CA ALA A 569 -19.13 31.05 -3.33
C ALA A 569 -18.72 32.15 -2.34
N GLU A 570 -18.68 33.41 -2.79
CA GLU A 570 -18.31 34.57 -1.96
C GLU A 570 -19.15 34.64 -0.70
N SER A 571 -20.47 34.42 -0.80
CA SER A 571 -21.38 34.38 0.35
C SER A 571 -21.00 33.34 1.41
N GLN A 572 -20.47 32.19 1.00
CA GLN A 572 -19.97 31.17 1.96
C GLN A 572 -18.68 31.64 2.64
N LEU A 573 -17.78 32.28 1.91
CA LEU A 573 -16.55 32.84 2.49
C LEU A 573 -16.86 33.95 3.50
N GLU A 574 -17.80 34.84 3.17
CA GLU A 574 -18.30 35.89 4.08
C GLU A 574 -18.91 35.28 5.34
N GLU A 575 -19.78 34.29 5.20
CA GLU A 575 -20.41 33.59 6.34
C GLU A 575 -19.39 32.92 7.25
N LEU A 576 -18.28 32.41 6.70
CA LEU A 576 -17.17 31.79 7.43
C LEU A 576 -16.13 32.82 7.95
N CYS A 577 -16.30 34.13 7.64
CA CYS A 577 -15.33 35.17 7.93
C CYS A 577 -13.93 34.89 7.36
N ILE A 578 -13.84 34.29 6.17
CA ILE A 578 -12.59 33.89 5.52
C ILE A 578 -12.36 34.73 4.27
N LYS A 579 -11.12 35.16 4.07
CA LYS A 579 -10.65 35.79 2.85
C LYS A 579 -9.57 34.97 2.18
N VAL A 580 -9.76 34.67 0.89
CA VAL A 580 -8.76 33.97 0.08
C VAL A 580 -7.77 34.96 -0.49
N ASN A 581 -6.48 34.78 -0.20
CA ASN A 581 -5.38 35.51 -0.81
C ASN A 581 -4.60 34.52 -1.70
N PRO A 582 -4.88 34.48 -3.02
CA PRO A 582 -4.14 33.58 -3.90
C PRO A 582 -2.66 33.98 -3.91
N LYS A 583 -1.75 33.02 -3.78
CA LYS A 583 -0.34 33.27 -4.07
C LYS A 583 -0.22 33.50 -5.57
N ASN A 584 0.39 34.61 -5.97
CA ASN A 584 0.73 34.91 -7.37
C ASN A 584 1.70 33.91 -7.96
#